data_55d610a8a1ddbbab418b011700f3d5bd
#
_entry.id   55d610a8a1ddbbab418b011700f3d5bd
#
_cell.length_a   1.000
_cell.length_b   1.000
_cell.length_c   1.000
_cell.angle_alpha   90.00
_cell.angle_beta   90.00
_cell.angle_gamma   90.00
#
_symmetry.space_group_name_H-M   'P 1'
#
loop_
_entity.id
_entity.type
_entity.pdbx_description
1 polymer ?
#
loop_
_entity_poly.entity_id
_entity_poly.type
_entity_poly.pdbx_seq_one_letter_code
_entity_poly.pdbx_strand_id
1 'polypeptide(L)'
;MLLKRLLTILFMSGIVQQAFADQSITISSPDNNIQLGILHRNNGDLMYRMFYKGKKAIEPSGLGMKLKNPDLSLLKFNLLSIDSSVTDESWKPVWGEVSSIRNNYKQVVLKLADRSGSGIQIQVIFRIFNDGIGFRYSFPAQEKLNHFIIGDELTQIAVTGDHNAFWIPGDYDTNEYGYYNSNLSKIDASGGGFAQEIHAKTFFDNNAVQTPLMMKSVDGLYINLHEAALLNYPAMNLVLDKSSFTFTSHLVPDAVGNKAYLQAPFATPWRTIIVSDKATEILASKMILNLNEPSKIPDAAAWVKPQKMVGVWWEMHVGKSSWDYSGGQVGSQQSTKVPHGATTDNVKRYIDFAAKHGIQGILVEGWNTGWEDWFGQWKEDVFDFVTPYPDFNVKELQQYAASKGVKIIMHHETSGSAANYERWMDTAYRFMNHFGYDAVKTGYVGKIIPRGEHHDGQWMVRHYERVAAKTAQYHIMVDAHEPVRPTGLHRTYPNWLASEAARGNEFNAWSVGNMPDHETILPFTRLMGGPMDYTPGIFKIKMSYYNPDKKEQVHTTLTKQLALYVTMYSP
;
A
#
# COMPACT_ATOMS: atom_id res chain seq x y z
N MET A 1 47.05 67.83 -48.03
CA MET A 1 45.62 67.49 -47.86
C MET A 1 45.47 65.97 -47.78
N LEU A 2 45.47 65.38 -46.60
CA LEU A 2 45.35 63.93 -46.42
C LEU A 2 43.93 63.60 -46.01
N LEU A 3 43.26 62.77 -46.78
CA LEU A 3 41.89 62.26 -46.49
C LEU A 3 42.04 60.97 -45.69
N LYS A 4 41.64 61.03 -44.42
CA LYS A 4 41.52 59.81 -43.55
C LYS A 4 40.19 59.12 -43.85
N ARG A 5 40.24 57.90 -44.34
CA ARG A 5 39.05 57.01 -44.39
C ARG A 5 38.94 56.26 -43.08
N LEU A 6 37.84 56.46 -42.37
CA LEU A 6 37.43 55.67 -41.20
C LEU A 6 36.75 54.39 -41.72
N LEU A 7 37.29 53.23 -41.36
CA LEU A 7 36.66 51.89 -41.58
C LEU A 7 35.86 51.54 -40.33
N THR A 8 34.54 51.55 -40.42
CA THR A 8 33.68 51.07 -39.34
C THR A 8 33.51 49.55 -39.50
N ILE A 9 34.08 48.77 -38.58
CA ILE A 9 33.88 47.32 -38.50
C ILE A 9 32.63 47.07 -37.65
N LEU A 10 31.56 46.59 -38.29
CA LEU A 10 30.33 46.12 -37.62
C LEU A 10 30.60 44.70 -37.06
N PHE A 11 30.71 44.57 -35.76
CA PHE A 11 30.68 43.25 -35.11
C PHE A 11 29.23 42.77 -35.06
N MET A 12 28.83 41.86 -35.95
CA MET A 12 27.63 41.07 -35.76
C MET A 12 27.92 39.98 -34.73
N SER A 13 27.49 40.14 -33.51
CA SER A 13 27.41 39.08 -32.52
C SER A 13 26.30 38.11 -32.93
N GLY A 14 26.65 37.08 -33.68
CA GLY A 14 25.76 35.94 -33.91
C GLY A 14 25.57 35.18 -32.60
N ILE A 15 24.38 35.25 -32.03
CA ILE A 15 23.96 34.31 -30.98
C ILE A 15 23.86 32.96 -31.65
N VAL A 16 24.89 32.13 -31.49
CA VAL A 16 24.84 30.70 -31.87
C VAL A 16 23.89 30.06 -30.85
N GLN A 17 22.62 29.94 -31.21
CA GLN A 17 21.70 29.06 -30.52
C GLN A 17 22.19 27.62 -30.78
N GLN A 18 22.89 27.04 -29.80
CA GLN A 18 23.21 25.61 -29.86
C GLN A 18 21.89 24.85 -29.82
N ALA A 19 21.46 24.33 -30.94
CA ALA A 19 20.37 23.36 -31.02
C ALA A 19 20.85 22.07 -30.35
N PHE A 20 20.44 21.81 -29.14
CA PHE A 20 20.66 20.53 -28.46
C PHE A 20 19.87 19.46 -29.20
N ALA A 21 20.54 18.46 -29.73
CA ALA A 21 19.89 17.29 -30.34
C ALA A 21 19.17 16.46 -29.22
N ASP A 22 18.06 15.80 -29.56
CA ASP A 22 17.40 14.84 -28.68
C ASP A 22 18.43 13.84 -28.14
N GLN A 23 18.54 13.69 -26.85
CA GLN A 23 19.44 12.75 -26.20
C GLN A 23 18.66 11.47 -25.81
N SER A 24 19.21 10.32 -26.20
CA SER A 24 18.67 9.01 -25.80
C SER A 24 19.76 8.20 -25.11
N ILE A 25 19.43 7.76 -23.88
CA ILE A 25 20.32 6.93 -23.05
C ILE A 25 19.64 5.58 -22.91
N THR A 26 20.37 4.50 -23.19
CA THR A 26 19.87 3.14 -22.99
C THR A 26 20.67 2.43 -21.91
N ILE A 27 19.97 1.86 -20.93
CA ILE A 27 20.55 1.10 -19.82
C ILE A 27 19.87 -0.27 -19.80
N SER A 28 20.69 -1.33 -19.75
CA SER A 28 20.19 -2.71 -19.62
C SER A 28 20.23 -3.19 -18.17
N SER A 29 19.32 -4.09 -17.81
CA SER A 29 19.38 -4.86 -16.55
C SER A 29 20.71 -5.64 -16.41
N PRO A 30 21.06 -6.16 -15.23
CA PRO A 30 22.26 -6.98 -15.08
C PRO A 30 22.31 -8.19 -16.02
N ASP A 31 21.19 -8.82 -16.31
CA ASP A 31 21.06 -9.97 -17.24
C ASP A 31 20.78 -9.56 -18.70
N ASN A 32 20.68 -8.25 -19.00
CA ASN A 32 20.37 -7.66 -20.28
C ASN A 32 18.98 -7.99 -20.87
N ASN A 33 18.06 -8.59 -20.13
CA ASN A 33 16.70 -8.86 -20.60
C ASN A 33 15.81 -7.61 -20.62
N ILE A 34 16.05 -6.66 -19.71
CA ILE A 34 15.34 -5.38 -19.67
C ILE A 34 16.23 -4.28 -20.25
N GLN A 35 15.67 -3.45 -21.11
CA GLN A 35 16.31 -2.25 -21.62
C GLN A 35 15.42 -1.04 -21.31
N LEU A 36 15.95 -0.11 -20.52
CA LEU A 36 15.37 1.20 -20.23
C LEU A 36 15.96 2.23 -21.17
N GLY A 37 15.12 2.86 -22.00
CA GLY A 37 15.50 4.02 -22.80
C GLY A 37 15.03 5.30 -22.09
N ILE A 38 15.93 6.21 -21.77
CA ILE A 38 15.63 7.54 -21.24
C ILE A 38 15.77 8.54 -22.37
N LEU A 39 14.75 9.36 -22.59
CA LEU A 39 14.67 10.30 -23.70
C LEU A 39 14.58 11.73 -23.12
N HIS A 40 15.59 12.54 -23.37
CA HIS A 40 15.57 13.97 -23.08
C HIS A 40 15.44 14.74 -24.38
N ARG A 41 14.29 15.37 -24.59
CA ARG A 41 13.95 16.08 -25.82
C ARG A 41 14.52 17.50 -25.83
N ASN A 42 14.73 18.03 -27.01
CA ASN A 42 15.20 19.41 -27.23
C ASN A 42 14.33 20.48 -26.56
N ASN A 43 13.02 20.21 -26.46
CA ASN A 43 12.08 21.10 -25.79
C ASN A 43 12.11 20.98 -24.25
N GLY A 44 12.97 20.10 -23.69
CA GLY A 44 13.15 19.87 -22.27
C GLY A 44 12.26 18.76 -21.69
N ASP A 45 11.44 18.06 -22.49
CA ASP A 45 10.68 16.92 -22.02
C ASP A 45 11.61 15.79 -21.60
N LEU A 46 11.31 15.19 -20.44
CA LEU A 46 11.94 13.98 -19.97
C LEU A 46 10.93 12.83 -20.08
N MET A 47 11.33 11.80 -20.81
CA MET A 47 10.49 10.61 -21.02
C MET A 47 11.31 9.33 -20.82
N TYR A 48 10.61 8.21 -20.61
CA TYR A 48 11.23 6.88 -20.58
C TYR A 48 10.42 5.87 -21.38
N ARG A 49 11.05 4.77 -21.79
CA ARG A 49 10.42 3.60 -22.44
C ARG A 49 11.11 2.33 -21.96
N MET A 50 10.44 1.19 -22.07
CA MET A 50 10.97 -0.06 -21.57
C MET A 50 10.74 -1.22 -22.54
N PHE A 51 11.76 -2.06 -22.69
CA PHE A 51 11.70 -3.31 -23.45
C PHE A 51 12.05 -4.48 -22.54
N TYR A 52 11.43 -5.62 -22.79
CA TYR A 52 11.75 -6.90 -22.16
C TYR A 52 12.01 -7.95 -23.22
N LYS A 53 13.23 -8.53 -23.24
CA LYS A 53 13.69 -9.51 -24.26
C LYS A 53 13.38 -9.03 -25.70
N GLY A 54 13.62 -7.76 -25.98
CA GLY A 54 13.39 -7.12 -27.27
C GLY A 54 11.94 -6.75 -27.58
N LYS A 55 10.93 -7.19 -26.79
CA LYS A 55 9.54 -6.76 -26.90
C LYS A 55 9.35 -5.45 -26.16
N LYS A 56 8.59 -4.52 -26.72
CA LYS A 56 8.25 -3.27 -26.05
C LYS A 56 7.22 -3.55 -24.95
N ALA A 57 7.52 -3.15 -23.71
CA ALA A 57 6.61 -3.26 -22.58
C ALA A 57 5.95 -1.91 -22.24
N ILE A 58 6.72 -0.81 -22.34
CA ILE A 58 6.26 0.56 -22.06
C ILE A 58 6.66 1.46 -23.24
N GLU A 59 5.68 2.18 -23.76
CA GLU A 59 5.84 3.24 -24.76
C GLU A 59 6.50 4.49 -24.15
N PRO A 60 6.98 5.47 -24.95
CA PRO A 60 7.49 6.71 -24.41
C PRO A 60 6.49 7.39 -23.45
N SER A 61 6.86 7.47 -22.18
CA SER A 61 6.05 7.93 -21.06
C SER A 61 6.69 9.15 -20.41
N GLY A 62 5.92 10.21 -20.22
CA GLY A 62 6.39 11.48 -19.67
C GLY A 62 6.62 11.42 -18.15
N LEU A 63 7.59 12.23 -17.70
CA LEU A 63 7.88 12.45 -16.28
C LEU A 63 7.72 13.93 -15.95
N GLY A 64 7.11 14.20 -14.79
CA GLY A 64 6.92 15.57 -14.36
C GLY A 64 6.17 15.67 -13.04
N MET A 65 6.14 16.91 -12.51
CA MET A 65 5.48 17.20 -11.24
C MET A 65 4.99 18.64 -11.24
N LYS A 66 3.84 18.87 -10.62
CA LYS A 66 3.32 20.20 -10.36
C LYS A 66 3.45 20.49 -8.87
N LEU A 67 4.15 21.57 -8.54
CA LEU A 67 4.17 22.14 -7.20
C LEU A 67 3.00 23.13 -7.09
N LYS A 68 2.36 23.19 -5.93
CA LYS A 68 1.34 24.18 -5.61
C LYS A 68 1.94 25.36 -4.83
N ASN A 69 2.97 25.07 -4.06
CA ASN A 69 3.77 26.09 -3.38
C ASN A 69 5.26 25.66 -3.43
N PRO A 70 6.14 26.39 -4.13
CA PRO A 70 5.80 27.50 -5.06
C PRO A 70 4.92 26.99 -6.22
N ASP A 71 4.11 27.86 -6.83
CA ASP A 71 3.31 27.47 -8.02
C ASP A 71 4.23 27.33 -9.22
N LEU A 72 4.58 26.08 -9.52
CA LEU A 72 5.57 25.73 -10.53
C LEU A 72 5.30 24.35 -11.14
N SER A 73 5.34 24.28 -12.46
CA SER A 73 5.27 23.01 -13.19
C SER A 73 6.67 22.54 -13.61
N LEU A 74 7.14 21.49 -12.95
CA LEU A 74 8.41 20.81 -13.26
C LEU A 74 8.18 19.80 -14.38
N LEU A 75 8.12 20.27 -15.62
CA LEU A 75 7.83 19.48 -16.84
C LEU A 75 8.96 19.55 -17.86
N LYS A 76 9.71 20.63 -17.86
CA LYS A 76 10.77 20.90 -18.82
C LYS A 76 12.09 21.09 -18.08
N PHE A 77 13.08 20.34 -18.47
CA PHE A 77 14.34 20.24 -17.76
C PHE A 77 15.54 20.53 -18.66
N ASN A 78 16.59 21.09 -18.08
CA ASN A 78 17.94 21.03 -18.59
C ASN A 78 18.64 19.87 -17.87
N LEU A 79 19.20 18.92 -18.62
CA LEU A 79 19.99 17.82 -18.07
C LEU A 79 21.38 18.35 -17.67
N LEU A 80 21.70 18.30 -16.39
CA LEU A 80 22.98 18.78 -15.85
C LEU A 80 24.06 17.71 -15.86
N SER A 81 23.73 16.50 -15.36
CA SER A 81 24.64 15.35 -15.38
C SER A 81 23.87 14.04 -15.25
N ILE A 82 24.57 12.95 -15.56
CA ILE A 82 24.11 11.57 -15.41
C ILE A 82 25.17 10.82 -14.63
N ASP A 83 24.76 10.27 -13.49
CA ASP A 83 25.60 9.38 -12.69
C ASP A 83 25.06 7.95 -12.79
N SER A 84 25.93 6.95 -12.79
CA SER A 84 25.55 5.54 -12.81
C SER A 84 26.32 4.72 -11.79
N SER A 85 25.67 3.68 -11.28
CA SER A 85 26.27 2.72 -10.35
C SER A 85 25.69 1.33 -10.54
N VAL A 86 26.36 0.32 -10.00
CA VAL A 86 25.93 -1.08 -9.99
C VAL A 86 25.94 -1.56 -8.54
N THR A 87 24.90 -2.29 -8.18
CA THR A 87 24.79 -2.95 -6.87
C THR A 87 24.53 -4.43 -7.10
N ASP A 88 25.24 -5.29 -6.38
CA ASP A 88 25.00 -6.73 -6.31
C ASP A 88 25.37 -7.22 -4.91
N GLU A 89 24.36 -7.35 -4.08
CA GLU A 89 24.47 -7.76 -2.69
C GLU A 89 23.34 -8.72 -2.32
N SER A 90 23.44 -9.38 -1.19
CA SER A 90 22.36 -10.19 -0.64
C SER A 90 22.10 -9.83 0.80
N TRP A 91 20.84 -9.87 1.22
CA TRP A 91 20.43 -9.61 2.59
C TRP A 91 19.47 -10.69 3.07
N LYS A 92 19.36 -10.83 4.41
CA LYS A 92 18.47 -11.81 5.04
C LYS A 92 17.26 -11.08 5.62
N PRO A 93 16.04 -11.42 5.24
CA PRO A 93 14.84 -10.90 5.89
C PRO A 93 14.75 -11.44 7.32
N VAL A 94 14.11 -10.67 8.23
CA VAL A 94 13.84 -11.11 9.60
C VAL A 94 12.89 -12.30 9.61
N TRP A 95 11.93 -12.29 8.70
CA TRP A 95 11.00 -13.37 8.40
C TRP A 95 10.62 -13.29 6.91
N GLY A 96 9.99 -14.33 6.39
CA GLY A 96 9.55 -14.33 4.99
C GLY A 96 9.62 -15.72 4.36
N GLU A 97 9.24 -15.79 3.09
CA GLU A 97 9.20 -17.04 2.31
C GLU A 97 10.60 -17.57 1.92
N VAL A 98 11.61 -16.69 1.96
CA VAL A 98 12.98 -17.02 1.53
C VAL A 98 13.98 -16.59 2.59
N SER A 99 15.07 -17.36 2.72
CA SER A 99 16.13 -17.10 3.71
C SER A 99 17.15 -16.04 3.27
N SER A 100 17.17 -15.67 1.98
CA SER A 100 18.07 -14.67 1.43
C SER A 100 17.45 -14.02 0.20
N ILE A 101 17.65 -12.72 0.06
CA ILE A 101 17.17 -11.92 -1.08
C ILE A 101 18.38 -11.25 -1.72
N ARG A 102 18.58 -11.50 -3.03
CA ARG A 102 19.59 -10.81 -3.82
C ARG A 102 19.05 -9.44 -4.24
N ASN A 103 19.84 -8.40 -4.05
CA ASN A 103 19.59 -7.03 -4.46
C ASN A 103 20.59 -6.66 -5.57
N ASN A 104 20.22 -6.93 -6.82
CA ASN A 104 21.08 -6.75 -7.99
C ASN A 104 20.43 -5.83 -9.01
N TYR A 105 21.00 -4.65 -9.17
CA TYR A 105 20.48 -3.63 -10.08
C TYR A 105 21.59 -2.71 -10.63
N LYS A 106 21.28 -2.06 -11.75
CA LYS A 106 21.99 -0.88 -12.21
C LYS A 106 21.18 0.37 -11.87
N GLN A 107 21.83 1.39 -11.35
CA GLN A 107 21.19 2.66 -11.01
C GLN A 107 21.67 3.76 -11.94
N VAL A 108 20.75 4.64 -12.32
CA VAL A 108 21.04 5.89 -13.04
C VAL A 108 20.37 7.04 -12.31
N VAL A 109 21.12 8.12 -12.08
CA VAL A 109 20.65 9.36 -11.48
C VAL A 109 20.78 10.48 -12.50
N LEU A 110 19.65 11.03 -12.93
CA LEU A 110 19.60 12.21 -13.77
C LEU A 110 19.51 13.43 -12.88
N LYS A 111 20.50 14.32 -12.92
CA LYS A 111 20.44 15.63 -12.26
C LYS A 111 19.88 16.65 -13.25
N LEU A 112 18.83 17.32 -12.86
CA LEU A 112 17.98 18.15 -13.70
C LEU A 112 17.81 19.54 -13.09
N ALA A 113 17.85 20.56 -13.91
CA ALA A 113 17.42 21.90 -13.52
C ALA A 113 16.12 22.25 -14.25
N ASP A 114 15.19 22.85 -13.54
CA ASP A 114 13.97 23.39 -14.14
C ASP A 114 14.31 24.43 -15.22
N ARG A 115 13.62 24.34 -16.36
CA ARG A 115 13.88 25.19 -17.52
C ARG A 115 13.16 26.53 -17.49
N SER A 116 12.21 26.72 -16.58
CA SER A 116 11.47 28.00 -16.46
C SER A 116 12.31 29.17 -15.92
N GLY A 117 13.52 28.89 -15.42
CA GLY A 117 14.38 29.90 -14.78
C GLY A 117 14.18 30.00 -13.26
N SER A 118 13.39 29.13 -12.64
CA SER A 118 13.23 29.07 -11.19
C SER A 118 14.54 28.81 -10.44
N GLY A 119 15.47 28.11 -11.10
CA GLY A 119 16.74 27.65 -10.55
C GLY A 119 16.59 26.46 -9.61
N ILE A 120 15.40 25.84 -9.57
CA ILE A 120 15.14 24.61 -8.80
C ILE A 120 15.80 23.42 -9.52
N GLN A 121 16.43 22.57 -8.73
CA GLN A 121 17.03 21.33 -9.20
C GLN A 121 16.29 20.14 -8.59
N ILE A 122 16.11 19.09 -9.41
CA ILE A 122 15.58 17.79 -8.97
C ILE A 122 16.46 16.68 -9.52
N GLN A 123 16.26 15.48 -8.99
CA GLN A 123 16.84 14.27 -9.56
C GLN A 123 15.73 13.30 -9.92
N VAL A 124 15.93 12.55 -11.01
CA VAL A 124 15.14 11.34 -11.27
C VAL A 124 16.10 10.15 -11.19
N ILE A 125 15.76 9.21 -10.32
CA ILE A 125 16.59 8.03 -10.01
C ILE A 125 15.88 6.81 -10.58
N PHE A 126 16.56 6.06 -11.44
CA PHE A 126 16.11 4.76 -11.94
C PHE A 126 16.97 3.65 -11.36
N ARG A 127 16.34 2.55 -10.95
CA ARG A 127 16.98 1.26 -10.66
C ARG A 127 16.42 0.21 -11.60
N ILE A 128 17.29 -0.48 -12.32
CA ILE A 128 16.94 -1.47 -13.31
C ILE A 128 17.37 -2.84 -12.77
N PHE A 129 16.40 -3.65 -12.42
CA PHE A 129 16.55 -5.04 -11.94
C PHE A 129 16.33 -6.01 -13.11
N ASN A 130 16.54 -7.32 -12.88
CA ASN A 130 16.28 -8.35 -13.88
C ASN A 130 14.80 -8.61 -14.13
N ASP A 131 13.94 -8.23 -13.19
CA ASP A 131 12.50 -8.45 -13.18
C ASP A 131 11.67 -7.16 -13.32
N GLY A 132 12.33 -5.98 -13.41
CA GLY A 132 11.60 -4.72 -13.55
C GLY A 132 12.45 -3.48 -13.36
N ILE A 133 11.77 -2.33 -13.33
CA ILE A 133 12.38 -1.04 -13.03
C ILE A 133 11.64 -0.37 -11.87
N GLY A 134 12.38 0.34 -11.01
CA GLY A 134 11.86 1.30 -10.08
C GLY A 134 12.41 2.68 -10.39
N PHE A 135 11.58 3.73 -10.29
CA PHE A 135 12.06 5.10 -10.40
C PHE A 135 11.36 6.02 -9.40
N ARG A 136 12.03 7.11 -9.04
CA ARG A 136 11.50 8.12 -8.13
C ARG A 136 12.08 9.50 -8.40
N TYR A 137 11.37 10.52 -7.94
CA TYR A 137 11.89 11.88 -7.88
C TYR A 137 12.62 12.11 -6.55
N SER A 138 13.69 12.92 -6.62
CA SER A 138 14.43 13.36 -5.43
C SER A 138 14.67 14.85 -5.50
N PHE A 139 14.39 15.52 -4.40
CA PHE A 139 14.57 16.96 -4.19
C PHE A 139 15.76 17.14 -3.27
N PRO A 140 16.96 17.47 -3.78
CA PRO A 140 18.12 17.70 -2.93
C PRO A 140 17.96 18.94 -2.06
N ALA A 141 18.74 19.05 -0.99
CA ALA A 141 18.83 20.27 -0.21
C ALA A 141 19.29 21.43 -1.08
N GLN A 142 18.52 22.52 -1.12
CA GLN A 142 18.78 23.71 -1.94
C GLN A 142 18.09 24.92 -1.35
N GLU A 143 18.64 26.12 -1.55
CA GLU A 143 18.09 27.37 -1.00
C GLU A 143 16.71 27.71 -1.58
N LYS A 144 16.50 27.44 -2.87
CA LYS A 144 15.28 27.84 -3.60
C LYS A 144 14.07 26.92 -3.38
N LEU A 145 14.26 25.77 -2.74
CA LEU A 145 13.19 24.84 -2.44
C LEU A 145 13.47 24.13 -1.10
N ASN A 146 12.96 24.70 -0.02
CA ASN A 146 13.08 24.11 1.32
C ASN A 146 11.77 23.42 1.72
N HIS A 147 10.70 24.20 1.92
CA HIS A 147 9.34 23.69 2.13
C HIS A 147 8.52 23.85 0.87
N PHE A 148 7.81 22.80 0.48
CA PHE A 148 7.01 22.84 -0.74
C PHE A 148 5.79 21.92 -0.66
N ILE A 149 4.81 22.22 -1.51
CA ILE A 149 3.58 21.43 -1.60
C ILE A 149 3.50 20.81 -2.99
N ILE A 150 3.29 19.49 -3.03
CA ILE A 150 2.96 18.79 -4.27
C ILE A 150 1.49 19.05 -4.61
N GLY A 151 1.24 19.61 -5.79
CA GLY A 151 -0.10 19.77 -6.36
C GLY A 151 -0.52 18.54 -7.15
N ASP A 152 0.39 18.00 -7.98
CA ASP A 152 0.19 16.76 -8.74
C ASP A 152 1.53 16.09 -9.09
N GLU A 153 1.52 14.77 -9.19
CA GLU A 153 2.58 14.01 -9.84
C GLU A 153 2.09 13.61 -11.24
N LEU A 154 2.82 14.03 -12.27
CA LEU A 154 2.43 13.87 -13.67
C LEU A 154 3.18 12.73 -14.36
N THR A 155 3.51 11.70 -13.57
CA THR A 155 4.13 10.46 -14.06
C THR A 155 3.18 9.73 -14.98
N GLN A 156 3.64 9.44 -16.19
CA GLN A 156 2.90 8.65 -17.18
C GLN A 156 3.45 7.24 -17.28
N ILE A 157 2.58 6.29 -17.60
CA ILE A 157 2.91 4.90 -17.96
C ILE A 157 2.06 4.54 -19.17
N ALA A 158 2.61 4.67 -20.36
CA ALA A 158 1.93 4.36 -21.61
C ALA A 158 2.21 2.89 -21.99
N VAL A 159 1.17 2.08 -22.04
CA VAL A 159 1.28 0.66 -22.41
C VAL A 159 1.04 0.46 -23.91
N THR A 160 1.46 -0.69 -24.45
CA THR A 160 1.55 -0.92 -25.90
C THR A 160 0.22 -1.24 -26.58
N GLY A 161 -0.88 -1.28 -25.84
CA GLY A 161 -2.22 -1.56 -26.43
C GLY A 161 -3.29 -1.89 -25.40
N ASP A 162 -4.41 -2.40 -25.89
CA ASP A 162 -5.60 -2.76 -25.09
C ASP A 162 -5.40 -4.09 -24.34
N HIS A 163 -4.57 -4.05 -23.29
CA HIS A 163 -4.20 -5.21 -22.50
C HIS A 163 -5.37 -5.71 -21.65
N ASN A 164 -5.36 -7.01 -21.34
CA ASN A 164 -6.25 -7.55 -20.30
C ASN A 164 -5.70 -7.18 -18.92
N ALA A 165 -6.54 -6.56 -18.09
CA ALA A 165 -6.19 -6.06 -16.78
C ALA A 165 -7.01 -6.69 -15.66
N PHE A 166 -6.38 -6.88 -14.49
CA PHE A 166 -7.00 -7.25 -13.22
C PHE A 166 -6.93 -6.04 -12.31
N TRP A 167 -8.06 -5.41 -12.03
CA TRP A 167 -8.11 -4.07 -11.46
C TRP A 167 -9.24 -3.88 -10.45
N ILE A 168 -9.09 -2.90 -9.59
CA ILE A 168 -10.15 -2.36 -8.73
C ILE A 168 -10.26 -0.85 -8.97
N PRO A 169 -11.45 -0.24 -8.71
CA PRO A 169 -11.66 1.20 -8.86
C PRO A 169 -10.65 2.04 -8.11
N GLY A 170 -10.28 3.20 -8.68
CA GLY A 170 -9.53 4.22 -7.96
C GLY A 170 -10.37 4.80 -6.81
N ASP A 171 -9.81 4.81 -5.60
CA ASP A 171 -10.46 5.30 -4.39
C ASP A 171 -9.43 5.92 -3.43
N TYR A 172 -9.88 6.82 -2.53
CA TYR A 172 -9.01 7.45 -1.56
C TYR A 172 -9.06 6.78 -0.18
N ASP A 173 -10.10 5.98 0.09
CA ASP A 173 -10.37 5.49 1.44
C ASP A 173 -10.41 3.95 1.56
N THR A 174 -10.55 3.22 0.46
CA THR A 174 -10.67 1.76 0.55
C THR A 174 -9.98 1.00 -0.57
N ASN A 175 -9.50 -0.19 -0.26
CA ASN A 175 -8.94 -1.18 -1.19
C ASN A 175 -9.84 -2.45 -1.27
N GLU A 176 -11.05 -2.44 -0.68
CA GLU A 176 -11.89 -3.63 -0.44
C GLU A 176 -12.90 -3.91 -1.56
N TYR A 177 -12.63 -3.42 -2.75
CA TYR A 177 -13.41 -3.77 -3.93
C TYR A 177 -13.15 -5.21 -4.39
N GLY A 178 -14.17 -5.85 -4.97
CA GLY A 178 -13.96 -7.05 -5.78
C GLY A 178 -13.15 -6.74 -7.03
N TYR A 179 -12.22 -7.62 -7.40
CA TYR A 179 -11.42 -7.44 -8.62
C TYR A 179 -12.24 -7.65 -9.87
N TYR A 180 -12.03 -6.77 -10.85
CA TYR A 180 -12.51 -6.90 -12.21
C TYR A 180 -11.43 -7.47 -13.12
N ASN A 181 -11.85 -8.21 -14.13
CA ASN A 181 -11.00 -8.68 -15.23
C ASN A 181 -11.59 -8.19 -16.54
N SER A 182 -10.91 -7.28 -17.22
CA SER A 182 -11.33 -6.73 -18.50
C SER A 182 -10.16 -6.15 -19.30
N ASN A 183 -10.37 -5.92 -20.59
CA ASN A 183 -9.47 -5.09 -21.37
C ASN A 183 -9.48 -3.64 -20.87
N LEU A 184 -8.36 -2.93 -21.06
CA LEU A 184 -8.19 -1.53 -20.62
C LEU A 184 -9.28 -0.61 -21.21
N SER A 185 -9.66 -0.80 -22.49
CA SER A 185 -10.74 -0.04 -23.14
C SER A 185 -12.09 -0.19 -22.43
N LYS A 186 -12.28 -1.23 -21.63
CA LYS A 186 -13.52 -1.56 -20.93
C LYS A 186 -13.50 -1.18 -19.44
N ILE A 187 -12.41 -0.60 -18.95
CA ILE A 187 -12.36 -0.09 -17.58
C ILE A 187 -13.44 0.97 -17.43
N ASP A 188 -14.38 0.73 -16.53
CA ASP A 188 -15.42 1.67 -16.14
C ASP A 188 -15.86 1.37 -14.71
N ALA A 189 -15.41 2.21 -13.79
CA ALA A 189 -15.69 2.08 -12.38
C ALA A 189 -17.05 2.66 -11.96
N SER A 190 -17.85 3.23 -12.90
CA SER A 190 -19.16 3.84 -12.60
C SER A 190 -20.21 2.86 -12.12
N GLY A 191 -20.05 1.57 -12.46
CA GLY A 191 -21.03 0.53 -12.16
C GLY A 191 -21.08 0.05 -10.70
N GLY A 192 -20.11 0.36 -9.87
CA GLY A 192 -20.06 0.20 -8.39
C GLY A 192 -20.53 -1.12 -7.78
N GLY A 193 -20.72 -2.19 -8.57
CA GLY A 193 -21.45 -3.40 -8.17
C GLY A 193 -20.92 -4.18 -6.97
N PHE A 194 -19.67 -3.97 -6.57
CA PHE A 194 -19.02 -4.61 -5.39
C PHE A 194 -18.66 -3.60 -4.29
N ALA A 195 -19.37 -2.48 -4.18
CA ALA A 195 -19.02 -1.40 -3.28
C ALA A 195 -20.15 -0.97 -2.34
N GLN A 196 -21.33 -1.61 -2.41
CA GLN A 196 -22.49 -1.17 -1.61
C GLN A 196 -22.26 -1.37 -0.11
N GLU A 197 -21.48 -2.38 0.26
CA GLU A 197 -21.19 -2.75 1.65
C GLU A 197 -19.98 -2.01 2.26
N ILE A 198 -19.22 -1.25 1.47
CA ILE A 198 -18.04 -0.54 1.95
C ILE A 198 -18.46 0.75 2.64
N HIS A 199 -18.07 0.91 3.91
CA HIS A 199 -18.51 2.03 4.75
C HIS A 199 -17.79 3.35 4.48
N ALA A 200 -16.48 3.32 4.22
CA ALA A 200 -15.70 4.48 3.86
C ALA A 200 -15.16 4.29 2.45
N LYS A 201 -15.60 5.13 1.52
CA LYS A 201 -15.13 5.15 0.14
C LYS A 201 -15.21 6.56 -0.43
N THR A 202 -14.23 6.92 -1.22
CA THR A 202 -14.19 8.18 -1.96
C THR A 202 -13.70 7.91 -3.37
N PHE A 203 -14.64 7.48 -4.20
CA PHE A 203 -14.47 7.29 -5.64
C PHE A 203 -14.33 8.66 -6.32
N PHE A 204 -13.46 8.78 -7.34
CA PHE A 204 -13.18 10.08 -7.96
C PHE A 204 -13.21 10.11 -9.49
N ASP A 205 -12.99 8.99 -10.17
CA ASP A 205 -12.94 8.94 -11.65
C ASP A 205 -13.29 7.55 -12.20
N ASN A 206 -14.10 7.48 -13.26
CA ASN A 206 -14.55 6.23 -13.87
C ASN A 206 -13.43 5.43 -14.56
N ASN A 207 -12.34 6.09 -14.95
CA ASN A 207 -11.19 5.47 -15.59
C ASN A 207 -10.01 5.27 -14.63
N ALA A 208 -10.23 5.54 -13.34
CA ALA A 208 -9.20 5.37 -12.32
C ALA A 208 -9.16 3.93 -11.80
N VAL A 209 -7.94 3.45 -11.61
CA VAL A 209 -7.66 2.14 -10.99
C VAL A 209 -6.61 2.30 -9.89
N GLN A 210 -6.67 1.40 -8.92
CA GLN A 210 -5.66 1.32 -7.87
C GLN A 210 -4.44 0.50 -8.32
N THR A 211 -3.34 0.66 -7.61
CA THR A 211 -2.18 -0.22 -7.64
C THR A 211 -2.20 -1.16 -6.43
N PRO A 212 -1.63 -2.38 -6.51
CA PRO A 212 -0.99 -3.03 -7.65
C PRO A 212 -1.95 -3.37 -8.78
N LEU A 213 -1.64 -2.94 -9.99
CA LEU A 213 -2.39 -3.26 -11.19
C LEU A 213 -1.65 -4.34 -11.99
N MET A 214 -2.31 -5.47 -12.22
CA MET A 214 -1.76 -6.57 -13.02
C MET A 214 -2.36 -6.58 -14.41
N MET A 215 -1.51 -6.71 -15.44
CA MET A 215 -1.95 -6.79 -16.84
C MET A 215 -1.28 -7.95 -17.56
N LYS A 216 -1.98 -8.50 -18.54
CA LYS A 216 -1.43 -9.40 -19.55
C LYS A 216 -1.50 -8.70 -20.91
N SER A 217 -0.35 -8.43 -21.52
CA SER A 217 -0.27 -7.74 -22.80
C SER A 217 -0.73 -8.64 -23.96
N VAL A 218 -1.08 -8.03 -25.06
CA VAL A 218 -1.55 -8.75 -26.28
C VAL A 218 -0.46 -9.66 -26.88
N ASP A 219 0.80 -9.35 -26.64
CA ASP A 219 1.97 -10.13 -27.09
C ASP A 219 2.54 -11.06 -26.02
N GLY A 220 1.82 -11.24 -24.92
CA GLY A 220 2.04 -12.27 -23.90
C GLY A 220 2.96 -11.88 -22.76
N LEU A 221 3.27 -10.58 -22.56
CA LEU A 221 3.96 -10.13 -21.38
C LEU A 221 2.98 -9.96 -20.20
N TYR A 222 3.44 -10.25 -19.01
CA TYR A 222 2.80 -9.91 -17.76
C TYR A 222 3.47 -8.65 -17.21
N ILE A 223 2.68 -7.64 -16.84
CA ILE A 223 3.14 -6.34 -16.36
C ILE A 223 2.41 -6.00 -15.07
N ASN A 224 3.16 -5.72 -14.01
CA ASN A 224 2.61 -5.26 -12.75
C ASN A 224 3.08 -3.84 -12.47
N LEU A 225 2.12 -2.93 -12.25
CA LEU A 225 2.37 -1.54 -11.88
C LEU A 225 2.06 -1.35 -10.41
N HIS A 226 3.02 -0.83 -9.65
CA HIS A 226 2.84 -0.56 -8.23
C HIS A 226 3.77 0.56 -7.76
N GLU A 227 3.87 0.70 -6.45
CA GLU A 227 4.78 1.60 -5.75
C GLU A 227 5.53 0.85 -4.64
N ALA A 228 6.68 1.37 -4.22
CA ALA A 228 7.46 0.81 -3.12
C ALA A 228 7.96 1.92 -2.19
N ALA A 229 8.15 1.58 -0.91
CA ALA A 229 8.61 2.50 0.12
C ALA A 229 7.72 3.75 0.25
N LEU A 230 6.40 3.54 0.35
CA LEU A 230 5.43 4.62 0.58
C LEU A 230 5.58 5.15 2.01
N LEU A 231 6.31 6.24 2.16
CA LEU A 231 6.60 6.92 3.43
C LEU A 231 6.43 8.42 3.25
N ASN A 232 5.71 9.06 4.19
CA ASN A 232 5.50 10.51 4.20
C ASN A 232 5.02 11.10 2.85
N TYR A 233 4.23 10.34 2.11
CA TYR A 233 3.70 10.70 0.79
C TYR A 233 2.34 10.00 0.59
N PRO A 234 1.39 10.56 -0.17
CA PRO A 234 0.11 9.87 -0.40
C PRO A 234 0.26 8.72 -1.39
N ALA A 235 -0.64 7.75 -1.32
CA ALA A 235 -0.69 6.64 -2.25
C ALA A 235 -1.08 7.10 -3.67
N MET A 236 -0.62 6.32 -4.66
CA MET A 236 -0.85 6.58 -6.07
C MET A 236 -2.01 5.74 -6.62
N ASN A 237 -3.03 6.38 -7.18
CA ASN A 237 -3.94 5.79 -8.14
C ASN A 237 -3.47 6.09 -9.57
N LEU A 238 -4.01 5.41 -10.57
CA LEU A 238 -3.69 5.58 -11.98
C LEU A 238 -4.97 5.91 -12.75
N VAL A 239 -4.98 7.03 -13.48
CA VAL A 239 -6.10 7.42 -14.37
C VAL A 239 -5.74 7.05 -15.80
N LEU A 240 -6.58 6.27 -16.47
CA LEU A 240 -6.36 5.76 -17.81
C LEU A 240 -6.96 6.70 -18.88
N ASP A 241 -6.11 7.18 -19.77
CA ASP A 241 -6.56 7.65 -21.08
C ASP A 241 -6.72 6.46 -22.04
N LYS A 242 -7.95 6.08 -22.31
CA LYS A 242 -8.28 4.93 -23.18
C LYS A 242 -7.92 5.15 -24.64
N SER A 243 -7.78 6.40 -25.08
CA SER A 243 -7.44 6.72 -26.47
C SER A 243 -5.98 6.41 -26.79
N SER A 244 -5.11 6.53 -25.83
CA SER A 244 -3.66 6.32 -25.95
C SER A 244 -3.14 5.15 -25.09
N PHE A 245 -3.99 4.51 -24.30
CA PHE A 245 -3.63 3.51 -23.29
C PHE A 245 -2.51 4.01 -22.36
N THR A 246 -2.62 5.28 -21.95
CA THR A 246 -1.67 5.93 -21.06
C THR A 246 -2.29 6.13 -19.68
N PHE A 247 -1.66 5.56 -18.68
CA PHE A 247 -1.96 5.86 -17.28
C PHE A 247 -1.20 7.11 -16.87
N THR A 248 -1.88 7.97 -16.11
CA THR A 248 -1.26 9.10 -15.41
C THR A 248 -1.46 8.92 -13.92
N SER A 249 -0.41 9.13 -13.13
CA SER A 249 -0.52 9.06 -11.67
C SER A 249 -1.50 10.09 -11.14
N HIS A 250 -2.27 9.68 -10.14
CA HIS A 250 -3.17 10.53 -9.37
C HIS A 250 -2.98 10.25 -7.90
N LEU A 251 -2.47 11.22 -7.17
CA LEU A 251 -2.19 11.10 -5.75
C LEU A 251 -3.43 11.41 -4.93
N VAL A 252 -3.59 10.74 -3.79
CA VAL A 252 -4.69 11.01 -2.86
C VAL A 252 -4.50 12.40 -2.24
N PRO A 253 -5.50 13.31 -2.33
CA PRO A 253 -5.43 14.67 -1.79
C PRO A 253 -5.75 14.71 -0.29
N ASP A 254 -5.45 15.86 0.32
CA ASP A 254 -6.06 16.26 1.59
C ASP A 254 -7.38 17.05 1.37
N ALA A 255 -7.97 17.56 2.44
CA ALA A 255 -9.23 18.31 2.42
C ALA A 255 -9.24 19.57 1.53
N VAL A 256 -8.08 20.15 1.21
CA VAL A 256 -7.93 21.34 0.38
C VAL A 256 -7.31 21.05 -0.98
N GLY A 257 -7.18 19.78 -1.33
CA GLY A 257 -6.69 19.29 -2.62
C GLY A 257 -5.17 19.27 -2.77
N ASN A 258 -4.42 19.47 -1.69
CA ASN A 258 -2.97 19.30 -1.71
C ASN A 258 -2.62 17.81 -1.63
N LYS A 259 -1.53 17.42 -2.32
CA LYS A 259 -1.14 16.00 -2.34
C LYS A 259 -0.10 15.69 -1.25
N ALA A 260 0.93 16.50 -1.12
CA ALA A 260 1.93 16.29 -0.08
C ALA A 260 2.57 17.61 0.37
N TYR A 261 2.86 17.72 1.67
CA TYR A 261 3.63 18.79 2.30
C TYR A 261 5.02 18.23 2.62
N LEU A 262 6.04 18.79 1.99
CA LEU A 262 7.38 18.23 2.01
C LEU A 262 8.43 19.26 2.40
N GLN A 263 9.56 18.76 2.88
CA GLN A 263 10.77 19.53 3.16
C GLN A 263 11.97 18.86 2.46
N ALA A 264 12.73 19.63 1.71
CA ALA A 264 13.97 19.13 1.12
C ALA A 264 15.08 18.99 2.20
N PRO A 265 15.94 17.96 2.13
CA PRO A 265 15.97 16.93 1.10
C PRO A 265 14.85 15.90 1.25
N PHE A 266 14.25 15.48 0.14
CA PHE A 266 13.19 14.48 0.13
C PHE A 266 13.26 13.62 -1.13
N ALA A 267 12.90 12.34 -1.03
CA ALA A 267 12.68 11.46 -2.18
C ALA A 267 11.28 10.86 -2.12
N THR A 268 10.55 10.88 -3.24
CA THR A 268 9.22 10.27 -3.34
C THR A 268 9.30 8.74 -3.19
N PRO A 269 8.19 8.05 -2.91
CA PRO A 269 8.12 6.61 -3.11
C PRO A 269 8.56 6.20 -4.51
N TRP A 270 8.98 4.96 -4.65
CA TRP A 270 9.32 4.40 -5.96
C TRP A 270 8.05 4.06 -6.75
N ARG A 271 8.04 4.40 -8.03
CA ARG A 271 7.08 3.87 -9.00
C ARG A 271 7.70 2.63 -9.61
N THR A 272 6.97 1.51 -9.63
CA THR A 272 7.51 0.21 -10.03
C THR A 272 6.79 -0.37 -11.22
N ILE A 273 7.56 -0.96 -12.13
CA ILE A 273 7.08 -1.70 -13.29
C ILE A 273 7.82 -3.04 -13.29
N ILE A 274 7.11 -4.11 -12.91
CA ILE A 274 7.63 -5.47 -12.96
C ILE A 274 7.12 -6.12 -14.24
N VAL A 275 7.98 -6.82 -14.97
CA VAL A 275 7.65 -7.43 -16.26
C VAL A 275 8.26 -8.81 -16.42
N SER A 276 7.49 -9.75 -16.97
CA SER A 276 7.98 -11.08 -17.38
C SER A 276 7.10 -11.67 -18.48
N ASP A 277 7.62 -12.66 -19.20
CA ASP A 277 6.84 -13.54 -20.09
C ASP A 277 6.19 -14.72 -19.33
N LYS A 278 6.34 -14.77 -18.00
CA LYS A 278 5.71 -15.75 -17.11
C LYS A 278 5.07 -15.10 -15.88
N ALA A 279 3.81 -15.40 -15.64
CA ALA A 279 3.11 -14.87 -14.46
C ALA A 279 3.79 -15.26 -13.14
N THR A 280 4.33 -16.47 -13.05
CA THR A 280 5.02 -16.97 -11.84
C THR A 280 6.29 -16.18 -11.49
N GLU A 281 6.95 -15.59 -12.47
CA GLU A 281 8.12 -14.73 -12.22
C GLU A 281 7.72 -13.38 -11.63
N ILE A 282 6.51 -12.87 -11.95
CA ILE A 282 5.94 -11.70 -11.29
C ILE A 282 5.77 -11.97 -9.78
N LEU A 283 5.18 -13.12 -9.42
CA LEU A 283 5.01 -13.53 -8.00
C LEU A 283 6.34 -13.67 -7.26
N ALA A 284 7.37 -14.17 -7.96
CA ALA A 284 8.68 -14.42 -7.37
C ALA A 284 9.50 -13.15 -7.15
N SER A 285 9.11 -12.02 -7.76
CA SER A 285 9.84 -10.76 -7.66
C SER A 285 9.98 -10.30 -6.20
N LYS A 286 11.19 -9.88 -5.85
CA LYS A 286 11.51 -9.24 -4.57
C LYS A 286 11.91 -7.77 -4.76
N MET A 287 11.65 -7.21 -5.94
CA MET A 287 12.03 -5.85 -6.30
C MET A 287 11.41 -4.82 -5.34
N ILE A 288 10.14 -4.98 -4.97
CA ILE A 288 9.47 -4.06 -4.05
C ILE A 288 10.19 -4.03 -2.69
N LEU A 289 10.60 -5.17 -2.16
CA LEU A 289 11.41 -5.23 -0.95
C LEU A 289 12.78 -4.58 -1.15
N ASN A 290 13.45 -4.86 -2.26
CA ASN A 290 14.77 -4.30 -2.57
C ASN A 290 14.77 -2.77 -2.71
N LEU A 291 13.64 -2.17 -3.03
CA LEU A 291 13.45 -0.71 -3.11
C LEU A 291 13.15 -0.04 -1.75
N ASN A 292 12.85 -0.82 -0.73
CA ASN A 292 12.73 -0.32 0.65
C ASN A 292 14.09 -0.25 1.35
N GLU A 293 14.21 0.61 2.34
CA GLU A 293 15.42 0.72 3.16
C GLU A 293 15.59 -0.51 4.08
N PRO A 294 16.81 -0.83 4.48
CA PRO A 294 17.07 -1.86 5.48
C PRO A 294 16.29 -1.64 6.78
N SER A 295 16.18 -2.68 7.60
CA SER A 295 15.48 -2.62 8.89
C SER A 295 15.98 -1.47 9.76
N LYS A 296 15.05 -0.68 10.27
CA LYS A 296 15.28 0.34 11.31
C LYS A 296 15.27 -0.24 12.74
N ILE A 297 15.02 -1.56 12.86
CA ILE A 297 14.92 -2.27 14.14
C ILE A 297 16.05 -3.30 14.21
N PRO A 298 17.18 -2.97 14.84
CA PRO A 298 18.39 -3.82 14.81
C PRO A 298 18.19 -5.21 15.43
N ASP A 299 17.38 -5.32 16.48
CA ASP A 299 17.12 -6.54 17.25
C ASP A 299 15.82 -7.25 16.86
N ALA A 300 15.17 -6.87 15.76
CA ALA A 300 13.88 -7.42 15.34
C ALA A 300 13.85 -8.95 15.33
N ALA A 301 14.92 -9.61 14.87
CA ALA A 301 14.98 -11.07 14.80
C ALA A 301 14.89 -11.76 16.18
N ALA A 302 15.17 -11.04 17.27
CA ALA A 302 15.09 -11.59 18.62
C ALA A 302 13.64 -11.73 19.10
N TRP A 303 12.76 -10.79 18.76
CA TRP A 303 11.42 -10.69 19.33
C TRP A 303 10.28 -10.78 18.30
N VAL A 304 10.48 -10.39 17.04
CA VAL A 304 9.47 -10.56 15.99
C VAL A 304 9.30 -12.05 15.67
N LYS A 305 8.12 -12.58 15.95
CA LYS A 305 7.80 -14.00 15.80
C LYS A 305 6.47 -14.16 15.09
N PRO A 306 6.46 -14.47 13.79
CA PRO A 306 5.25 -14.88 13.09
C PRO A 306 4.54 -16.02 13.84
N GLN A 307 3.20 -16.00 13.87
CA GLN A 307 2.42 -16.96 14.67
C GLN A 307 1.08 -17.27 14.01
N LYS A 308 0.65 -18.52 14.16
CA LYS A 308 -0.72 -18.90 13.78
C LYS A 308 -1.68 -18.37 14.83
N MET A 309 -2.82 -17.84 14.39
CA MET A 309 -3.85 -17.33 15.29
C MET A 309 -5.25 -17.83 14.93
N VAL A 310 -6.13 -17.79 15.92
CA VAL A 310 -7.60 -17.89 15.77
C VAL A 310 -8.21 -16.66 16.45
N GLY A 311 -9.42 -16.26 16.03
CA GLY A 311 -10.03 -15.04 16.55
C GLY A 311 -11.43 -15.22 17.12
N VAL A 312 -11.70 -14.54 18.23
CA VAL A 312 -13.06 -14.18 18.68
C VAL A 312 -13.48 -13.02 17.80
N TRP A 313 -14.08 -13.33 16.67
CA TRP A 313 -14.34 -12.42 15.55
C TRP A 313 -15.44 -12.99 14.61
N TRP A 314 -15.25 -14.19 14.04
CA TRP A 314 -16.17 -14.78 13.07
C TRP A 314 -17.58 -14.99 13.63
N GLU A 315 -17.70 -15.36 14.90
CA GLU A 315 -18.99 -15.55 15.57
C GLU A 315 -19.84 -14.27 15.61
N MET A 316 -19.20 -13.08 15.61
CA MET A 316 -19.90 -11.81 15.51
C MET A 316 -20.44 -11.58 14.09
N HIS A 317 -19.63 -11.80 13.07
CA HIS A 317 -20.05 -11.66 11.67
C HIS A 317 -21.20 -12.59 11.28
N VAL A 318 -21.26 -13.79 11.87
CA VAL A 318 -22.35 -14.74 11.60
C VAL A 318 -23.55 -14.58 12.54
N GLY A 319 -23.52 -13.59 13.47
CA GLY A 319 -24.64 -13.25 14.35
C GLY A 319 -24.83 -14.19 15.54
N LYS A 320 -23.76 -14.83 16.02
CA LYS A 320 -23.78 -15.67 17.24
C LYS A 320 -23.47 -14.89 18.49
N SER A 321 -22.68 -13.84 18.37
CA SER A 321 -22.32 -12.92 19.45
C SER A 321 -22.17 -11.50 18.94
N SER A 322 -21.98 -10.54 19.84
CA SER A 322 -21.77 -9.12 19.55
C SER A 322 -20.36 -8.68 19.93
N TRP A 323 -19.91 -7.57 19.32
CA TRP A 323 -18.71 -6.85 19.76
C TRP A 323 -18.96 -6.04 21.04
N ASP A 324 -20.17 -5.47 21.20
CA ASP A 324 -20.56 -4.65 22.33
C ASP A 324 -21.09 -5.48 23.49
N TYR A 325 -20.92 -4.95 24.71
CA TYR A 325 -21.38 -5.57 25.93
C TYR A 325 -22.92 -5.64 26.04
N SER A 326 -23.62 -4.67 25.45
CA SER A 326 -25.08 -4.62 25.48
C SER A 326 -25.76 -5.70 24.62
N GLY A 327 -25.03 -6.30 23.70
CA GLY A 327 -25.51 -7.33 22.77
C GLY A 327 -26.31 -6.78 21.59
N GLY A 328 -26.19 -5.46 21.30
CA GLY A 328 -26.93 -4.79 20.24
C GLY A 328 -26.26 -4.72 18.88
N GLN A 329 -24.95 -4.91 18.84
CA GLN A 329 -24.14 -4.81 17.61
C GLN A 329 -23.80 -6.19 17.05
N VAL A 330 -24.46 -6.58 15.97
CA VAL A 330 -24.14 -7.81 15.24
C VAL A 330 -23.77 -7.42 13.82
N GLY A 331 -22.47 -7.41 13.53
CA GLY A 331 -21.97 -6.91 12.25
C GLY A 331 -22.38 -5.45 12.02
N SER A 332 -22.62 -5.08 10.77
CA SER A 332 -23.13 -3.74 10.40
C SER A 332 -24.66 -3.57 10.62
N GLN A 333 -25.34 -4.54 11.21
CA GLN A 333 -26.79 -4.53 11.37
C GLN A 333 -27.16 -4.57 12.87
N GLN A 334 -28.00 -3.64 13.32
CA GLN A 334 -28.70 -3.77 14.59
C GLN A 334 -29.62 -4.99 14.51
N SER A 335 -29.44 -5.96 15.39
CA SER A 335 -30.22 -7.18 15.41
C SER A 335 -30.77 -7.50 16.80
N THR A 336 -31.51 -8.61 16.88
CA THR A 336 -31.95 -9.19 18.14
C THR A 336 -30.76 -9.39 19.09
N LYS A 337 -30.99 -9.10 20.38
CA LYS A 337 -29.98 -9.19 21.45
C LYS A 337 -29.29 -10.56 21.45
N VAL A 338 -27.98 -10.58 21.27
CA VAL A 338 -27.12 -11.76 21.31
C VAL A 338 -26.09 -11.60 22.44
N PRO A 339 -25.47 -12.69 22.93
CA PRO A 339 -24.46 -12.58 24.00
C PRO A 339 -23.22 -11.84 23.50
N HIS A 340 -22.53 -11.13 24.38
CA HIS A 340 -21.22 -10.57 24.12
C HIS A 340 -20.18 -11.67 23.81
N GLY A 341 -19.37 -11.49 22.76
CA GLY A 341 -18.42 -12.50 22.29
C GLY A 341 -17.14 -12.54 23.10
N ALA A 342 -16.61 -11.40 23.51
CA ALA A 342 -15.33 -11.28 24.21
C ALA A 342 -15.44 -11.53 25.72
N THR A 343 -16.28 -12.48 26.17
CA THR A 343 -16.35 -12.83 27.59
C THR A 343 -15.14 -13.65 28.03
N THR A 344 -14.77 -13.54 29.31
CA THR A 344 -13.67 -14.33 29.91
C THR A 344 -13.83 -15.83 29.63
N ASP A 345 -15.03 -16.38 29.80
CA ASP A 345 -15.29 -17.81 29.58
C ASP A 345 -15.21 -18.21 28.11
N ASN A 346 -15.70 -17.38 27.19
CA ASN A 346 -15.59 -17.65 25.76
C ASN A 346 -14.12 -17.63 25.30
N VAL A 347 -13.38 -16.62 25.71
CA VAL A 347 -11.95 -16.49 25.36
C VAL A 347 -11.14 -17.68 25.90
N LYS A 348 -11.43 -18.18 27.12
CA LYS A 348 -10.80 -19.42 27.63
C LYS A 348 -11.06 -20.64 26.73
N ARG A 349 -12.27 -20.78 26.18
CA ARG A 349 -12.56 -21.87 25.22
C ARG A 349 -11.69 -21.75 23.96
N TYR A 350 -11.46 -20.55 23.46
CA TYR A 350 -10.56 -20.30 22.31
C TYR A 350 -9.10 -20.59 22.70
N ILE A 351 -8.66 -20.22 23.92
CA ILE A 351 -7.31 -20.55 24.44
C ILE A 351 -7.13 -22.08 24.50
N ASP A 352 -8.09 -22.82 25.03
CA ASP A 352 -8.02 -24.28 25.10
C ASP A 352 -7.97 -24.92 23.70
N PHE A 353 -8.75 -24.39 22.75
CA PHE A 353 -8.70 -24.83 21.37
C PHE A 353 -7.33 -24.57 20.75
N ALA A 354 -6.80 -23.36 20.89
CA ALA A 354 -5.50 -22.98 20.34
C ALA A 354 -4.38 -23.85 20.92
N ALA A 355 -4.33 -24.03 22.24
CA ALA A 355 -3.36 -24.88 22.91
C ALA A 355 -3.42 -26.31 22.43
N LYS A 356 -4.62 -26.90 22.29
CA LYS A 356 -4.85 -28.25 21.80
C LYS A 356 -4.34 -28.47 20.37
N HIS A 357 -4.42 -27.43 19.52
CA HIS A 357 -4.10 -27.52 18.09
C HIS A 357 -2.77 -26.86 17.70
N GLY A 358 -1.95 -26.46 18.67
CA GLY A 358 -0.63 -25.85 18.41
C GLY A 358 -0.72 -24.51 17.70
N ILE A 359 -1.75 -23.71 18.04
CA ILE A 359 -1.94 -22.34 17.59
C ILE A 359 -1.40 -21.42 18.68
N GLN A 360 -0.56 -20.45 18.31
CA GLN A 360 0.18 -19.62 19.26
C GLN A 360 -0.62 -18.41 19.74
N GLY A 361 -1.49 -17.85 18.88
CA GLY A 361 -2.16 -16.59 19.13
C GLY A 361 -3.69 -16.68 19.15
N ILE A 362 -4.32 -15.84 19.96
CA ILE A 362 -5.77 -15.62 19.95
C ILE A 362 -6.01 -14.14 19.79
N LEU A 363 -6.61 -13.75 18.67
CA LEU A 363 -7.16 -12.41 18.49
C LEU A 363 -8.48 -12.30 19.25
N VAL A 364 -8.70 -11.21 19.99
CA VAL A 364 -9.97 -10.95 20.66
C VAL A 364 -10.47 -9.57 20.27
N GLU A 365 -11.50 -9.53 19.44
CA GLU A 365 -12.25 -8.30 19.15
C GLU A 365 -13.36 -8.08 20.19
N GLY A 366 -13.79 -6.84 20.37
CA GLY A 366 -14.87 -6.52 21.32
C GLY A 366 -14.48 -6.54 22.79
N TRP A 367 -13.19 -6.57 23.13
CA TRP A 367 -12.74 -6.74 24.51
C TRP A 367 -12.89 -5.47 25.39
N ASN A 368 -12.82 -4.28 24.77
CA ASN A 368 -12.80 -2.98 25.43
C ASN A 368 -14.09 -2.18 25.19
N THR A 369 -14.35 -1.20 26.04
CA THR A 369 -15.51 -0.31 25.94
C THR A 369 -15.46 0.57 24.69
N GLY A 370 -16.64 0.93 24.13
CA GLY A 370 -16.80 1.84 23.00
C GLY A 370 -17.54 1.25 21.80
N TRP A 371 -17.72 -0.05 21.73
CA TRP A 371 -18.34 -0.71 20.58
C TRP A 371 -19.81 -0.34 20.36
N GLU A 372 -20.51 0.17 21.40
CA GLU A 372 -21.87 0.71 21.29
C GLU A 372 -21.97 1.92 20.36
N ASP A 373 -20.86 2.68 20.22
CA ASP A 373 -20.74 3.85 19.37
C ASP A 373 -19.82 3.61 18.15
N TRP A 374 -19.46 2.34 17.90
CA TRP A 374 -18.56 1.96 16.82
C TRP A 374 -19.14 2.36 15.45
N PHE A 375 -18.32 2.83 14.58
CA PHE A 375 -18.50 3.40 13.24
C PHE A 375 -19.88 4.03 12.91
N GLY A 376 -19.96 4.73 11.79
CA GLY A 376 -21.20 5.39 11.33
C GLY A 376 -21.55 6.69 12.06
N GLN A 377 -21.03 6.93 13.25
CA GLN A 377 -21.24 8.15 14.04
C GLN A 377 -20.20 9.24 13.79
N TRP A 378 -19.04 8.88 13.22
CA TRP A 378 -17.89 9.76 12.99
C TRP A 378 -17.49 10.57 14.25
N LYS A 379 -17.43 9.86 15.37
CA LYS A 379 -17.03 10.38 16.68
C LYS A 379 -15.53 10.25 16.88
N GLU A 380 -14.94 11.24 17.56
CA GLU A 380 -13.48 11.30 17.75
C GLU A 380 -13.00 10.34 18.85
N ASP A 381 -13.69 10.25 19.97
CA ASP A 381 -13.26 9.62 21.22
C ASP A 381 -14.07 8.38 21.58
N VAL A 382 -14.24 7.44 20.64
CA VAL A 382 -15.01 6.21 20.84
C VAL A 382 -14.28 5.24 21.76
N PHE A 383 -12.97 5.01 21.54
CA PHE A 383 -12.16 4.03 22.25
C PHE A 383 -11.06 4.68 23.08
N ASP A 384 -10.72 4.06 24.23
CA ASP A 384 -9.57 4.43 25.08
C ASP A 384 -8.44 3.38 25.10
N PHE A 385 -8.68 2.22 24.48
CA PHE A 385 -7.71 1.13 24.29
C PHE A 385 -7.12 0.51 25.56
N VAL A 386 -7.71 0.78 26.74
CA VAL A 386 -7.23 0.28 28.04
C VAL A 386 -8.34 -0.16 28.99
N THR A 387 -9.60 0.19 28.74
CA THR A 387 -10.72 -0.14 29.60
C THR A 387 -11.47 -1.36 29.09
N PRO A 388 -11.29 -2.55 29.68
CA PRO A 388 -12.01 -3.74 29.28
C PRO A 388 -13.49 -3.65 29.67
N TYR A 389 -14.35 -4.38 28.98
CA TYR A 389 -15.71 -4.63 29.46
C TYR A 389 -15.69 -5.41 30.76
N PRO A 390 -16.75 -5.32 31.60
CA PRO A 390 -16.79 -5.93 32.95
C PRO A 390 -16.66 -7.47 32.94
N ASP A 391 -17.04 -8.13 31.86
CA ASP A 391 -16.98 -9.57 31.66
C ASP A 391 -15.69 -10.07 30.97
N PHE A 392 -14.76 -9.15 30.63
CA PHE A 392 -13.45 -9.45 30.09
C PHE A 392 -12.35 -9.23 31.15
N ASN A 393 -11.96 -10.29 31.84
CA ASN A 393 -10.93 -10.21 32.89
C ASN A 393 -9.52 -10.34 32.29
N VAL A 394 -8.90 -9.21 31.96
CA VAL A 394 -7.57 -9.13 31.31
C VAL A 394 -6.51 -9.92 32.08
N LYS A 395 -6.45 -9.76 33.42
CA LYS A 395 -5.43 -10.41 34.25
C LYS A 395 -5.60 -11.93 34.28
N GLU A 396 -6.82 -12.39 34.48
CA GLU A 396 -7.16 -13.81 34.52
C GLU A 396 -6.86 -14.47 33.16
N LEU A 397 -7.28 -13.84 32.09
CA LEU A 397 -7.06 -14.35 30.72
C LEU A 397 -5.57 -14.40 30.37
N GLN A 398 -4.79 -13.40 30.74
CA GLN A 398 -3.34 -13.39 30.54
C GLN A 398 -2.68 -14.57 31.27
N GLN A 399 -3.03 -14.79 32.54
CA GLN A 399 -2.50 -15.88 33.34
C GLN A 399 -2.92 -17.25 32.76
N TYR A 400 -4.19 -17.37 32.35
CA TYR A 400 -4.70 -18.59 31.75
C TYR A 400 -4.02 -18.93 30.43
N ALA A 401 -3.91 -17.96 29.53
CA ALA A 401 -3.24 -18.10 28.24
C ALA A 401 -1.76 -18.49 28.43
N ALA A 402 -1.04 -17.80 29.32
CA ALA A 402 0.35 -18.11 29.64
C ALA A 402 0.51 -19.55 30.17
N SER A 403 -0.40 -20.05 31.02
CA SER A 403 -0.40 -21.42 31.54
C SER A 403 -0.56 -22.50 30.45
N LYS A 404 -1.14 -22.12 29.31
CA LYS A 404 -1.38 -22.98 28.13
C LYS A 404 -0.36 -22.77 27.01
N GLY A 405 0.60 -21.85 27.17
CA GLY A 405 1.57 -21.49 26.11
C GLY A 405 0.95 -20.75 24.93
N VAL A 406 -0.18 -20.07 25.14
CA VAL A 406 -0.91 -19.27 24.14
C VAL A 406 -0.78 -17.79 24.49
N LYS A 407 -0.76 -16.91 23.48
CA LYS A 407 -0.74 -15.47 23.64
C LYS A 407 -2.06 -14.85 23.19
N ILE A 408 -2.42 -13.73 23.78
CA ILE A 408 -3.57 -12.93 23.32
C ILE A 408 -3.04 -11.81 22.44
N ILE A 409 -3.67 -11.63 21.27
CA ILE A 409 -3.44 -10.53 20.35
C ILE A 409 -4.52 -9.50 20.64
N MET A 410 -4.12 -8.27 20.99
CA MET A 410 -5.06 -7.20 21.25
C MET A 410 -5.64 -6.64 19.95
N HIS A 411 -6.90 -6.23 20.00
CA HIS A 411 -7.55 -5.48 18.94
C HIS A 411 -7.70 -4.02 19.33
N HIS A 412 -7.17 -3.12 18.54
CA HIS A 412 -7.32 -1.67 18.68
C HIS A 412 -8.11 -1.13 17.48
N GLU A 413 -9.45 -1.26 17.55
CA GLU A 413 -10.35 -0.60 16.60
C GLU A 413 -10.40 0.89 16.91
N THR A 414 -10.30 1.75 15.88
CA THR A 414 -10.27 3.21 16.06
C THR A 414 -11.57 3.90 15.66
N SER A 415 -12.50 3.21 14.98
CA SER A 415 -13.69 3.82 14.35
C SER A 415 -13.31 4.96 13.38
N GLY A 416 -12.16 4.82 12.69
CA GLY A 416 -11.58 5.82 11.81
C GLY A 416 -10.88 6.98 12.53
N SER A 417 -10.93 7.05 13.88
CA SER A 417 -10.32 8.14 14.64
C SER A 417 -8.83 7.88 14.94
N ALA A 418 -8.01 7.99 13.90
CA ALA A 418 -6.57 7.87 14.02
C ALA A 418 -5.96 8.96 14.92
N ALA A 419 -6.54 10.16 14.96
CA ALA A 419 -6.12 11.23 15.87
C ALA A 419 -6.28 10.85 17.34
N ASN A 420 -7.39 10.17 17.71
CA ASN A 420 -7.58 9.63 19.03
C ASN A 420 -6.57 8.54 19.34
N TYR A 421 -6.37 7.61 18.41
CA TYR A 421 -5.40 6.53 18.58
C TYR A 421 -3.98 7.07 18.84
N GLU A 422 -3.55 8.11 18.14
CA GLU A 422 -2.25 8.73 18.38
C GLU A 422 -2.09 9.31 19.79
N ARG A 423 -3.16 9.85 20.38
CA ARG A 423 -3.14 10.33 21.77
C ARG A 423 -2.98 9.19 22.79
N TRP A 424 -3.52 8.01 22.45
CA TRP A 424 -3.55 6.86 23.34
C TRP A 424 -2.40 5.87 23.15
N MET A 425 -1.67 5.88 22.05
CA MET A 425 -0.67 4.86 21.70
C MET A 425 0.28 4.50 22.83
N ASP A 426 0.92 5.49 23.50
CA ASP A 426 1.85 5.22 24.60
C ASP A 426 1.16 4.55 25.79
N THR A 427 -0.05 4.95 26.11
CA THR A 427 -0.81 4.37 27.22
C THR A 427 -1.28 2.97 26.87
N ALA A 428 -1.80 2.77 25.67
CA ALA A 428 -2.25 1.48 25.17
C ALA A 428 -1.10 0.45 25.09
N TYR A 429 0.07 0.85 24.57
CA TYR A 429 1.20 -0.07 24.46
C TYR A 429 1.87 -0.38 25.80
N ARG A 430 1.89 0.57 26.76
CA ARG A 430 2.27 0.27 28.16
C ARG A 430 1.29 -0.71 28.82
N PHE A 431 -0.01 -0.56 28.58
CA PHE A 431 -1.03 -1.51 29.04
C PHE A 431 -0.77 -2.90 28.46
N MET A 432 -0.53 -3.01 27.16
CA MET A 432 -0.18 -4.27 26.50
C MET A 432 1.06 -4.92 27.13
N ASN A 433 2.15 -4.17 27.29
CA ASN A 433 3.39 -4.69 27.90
C ASN A 433 3.19 -5.10 29.36
N HIS A 434 2.39 -4.35 30.14
CA HIS A 434 2.06 -4.72 31.52
C HIS A 434 1.41 -6.10 31.63
N PHE A 435 0.56 -6.44 30.65
CA PHE A 435 -0.11 -7.74 30.59
C PHE A 435 0.59 -8.76 29.67
N GLY A 436 1.78 -8.45 29.13
CA GLY A 436 2.58 -9.37 28.33
C GLY A 436 2.04 -9.64 26.92
N TYR A 437 1.27 -8.72 26.36
CA TYR A 437 0.78 -8.79 24.99
C TYR A 437 1.83 -8.21 24.04
N ASP A 438 2.21 -8.98 23.03
CA ASP A 438 3.28 -8.65 22.07
C ASP A 438 2.81 -8.50 20.61
N ALA A 439 1.51 -8.51 20.39
CA ALA A 439 0.92 -8.30 19.08
C ALA A 439 -0.41 -7.53 19.17
N VAL A 440 -0.65 -6.67 18.19
CA VAL A 440 -1.87 -5.88 18.06
C VAL A 440 -2.42 -5.96 16.64
N LYS A 441 -3.73 -6.18 16.51
CA LYS A 441 -4.51 -5.87 15.32
C LYS A 441 -5.03 -4.45 15.45
N THR A 442 -4.73 -3.56 14.47
CA THR A 442 -5.32 -2.21 14.41
C THR A 442 -6.44 -2.20 13.38
N GLY A 443 -7.53 -1.47 13.63
CA GLY A 443 -8.65 -1.27 12.70
C GLY A 443 -8.98 0.21 12.50
N TYR A 444 -9.39 0.57 11.29
CA TYR A 444 -9.72 1.96 10.92
C TYR A 444 -11.06 2.03 10.19
N VAL A 445 -12.06 1.27 10.66
CA VAL A 445 -13.38 1.24 10.04
C VAL A 445 -14.06 2.61 10.11
N GLY A 446 -14.51 3.11 8.97
CA GLY A 446 -15.25 4.37 8.87
C GLY A 446 -14.41 5.53 8.31
N LYS A 447 -14.99 6.74 8.35
CA LYS A 447 -14.31 7.94 7.85
C LYS A 447 -13.21 8.39 8.78
N ILE A 448 -12.08 8.80 8.20
CA ILE A 448 -10.92 9.22 8.98
C ILE A 448 -11.19 10.50 9.79
N ILE A 449 -10.65 10.52 11.00
CA ILE A 449 -10.43 11.71 11.81
C ILE A 449 -8.92 11.82 12.04
N PRO A 450 -8.30 12.92 11.62
CA PRO A 450 -8.85 14.26 11.35
C PRO A 450 -9.75 14.31 10.12
N ARG A 451 -10.87 15.08 10.25
CA ARG A 451 -11.85 15.23 9.16
C ARG A 451 -11.23 15.88 7.95
N GLY A 452 -11.50 15.33 6.76
CA GLY A 452 -10.93 15.77 5.49
C GLY A 452 -9.66 15.02 5.08
N GLU A 453 -9.14 14.14 5.95
CA GLU A 453 -8.10 13.18 5.59
C GLU A 453 -8.72 11.90 5.05
N HIS A 454 -7.92 11.17 4.27
CA HIS A 454 -8.28 9.90 3.64
C HIS A 454 -7.34 8.78 4.09
N HIS A 455 -7.81 7.53 4.08
CA HIS A 455 -7.01 6.34 4.47
C HIS A 455 -5.69 6.25 3.69
N ASP A 456 -5.69 6.62 2.41
CA ASP A 456 -4.54 6.55 1.51
C ASP A 456 -3.82 7.93 1.37
N GLY A 457 -4.23 8.95 2.14
CA GLY A 457 -3.62 10.28 2.15
C GLY A 457 -2.30 10.36 2.91
N GLN A 458 -1.52 11.42 2.69
CA GLN A 458 -0.21 11.60 3.33
C GLN A 458 -0.30 11.53 4.87
N TRP A 459 -1.33 12.12 5.47
CA TRP A 459 -1.48 12.14 6.93
C TRP A 459 -1.59 10.72 7.50
N MET A 460 -2.42 9.87 6.87
CA MET A 460 -2.61 8.49 7.30
C MET A 460 -1.39 7.60 7.00
N VAL A 461 -0.72 7.79 5.85
CA VAL A 461 0.55 7.09 5.57
C VAL A 461 1.58 7.39 6.66
N ARG A 462 1.68 8.64 7.11
CA ARG A 462 2.53 9.03 8.26
C ARG A 462 2.06 8.42 9.57
N HIS A 463 0.74 8.29 9.76
CA HIS A 463 0.17 7.62 10.92
C HIS A 463 0.57 6.14 10.96
N TYR A 464 0.43 5.41 9.85
CA TYR A 464 0.85 3.99 9.79
C TYR A 464 2.36 3.82 10.04
N GLU A 465 3.20 4.71 9.52
CA GLU A 465 4.64 4.71 9.83
C GLU A 465 4.88 4.95 11.33
N ARG A 466 4.16 5.88 11.96
CA ARG A 466 4.26 6.13 13.41
C ARG A 466 3.82 4.92 14.23
N VAL A 467 2.73 4.25 13.83
CA VAL A 467 2.29 3.00 14.48
C VAL A 467 3.40 1.95 14.41
N ALA A 468 3.96 1.70 13.22
CA ALA A 468 5.05 0.73 13.04
C ALA A 468 6.28 1.05 13.89
N ALA A 469 6.71 2.31 13.89
CA ALA A 469 7.86 2.76 14.66
C ALA A 469 7.61 2.75 16.18
N LYS A 470 6.41 3.13 16.61
CA LYS A 470 6.06 3.20 18.03
C LYS A 470 5.88 1.80 18.62
N THR A 471 5.15 0.92 17.95
CA THR A 471 4.98 -0.49 18.38
C THR A 471 6.33 -1.20 18.48
N ALA A 472 7.28 -0.91 17.57
CA ALA A 472 8.64 -1.45 17.65
C ALA A 472 9.37 -1.05 18.95
N GLN A 473 9.18 0.18 19.46
CA GLN A 473 9.75 0.62 20.74
C GLN A 473 9.25 -0.17 21.93
N TYR A 474 8.04 -0.74 21.82
CA TYR A 474 7.39 -1.57 22.83
C TYR A 474 7.52 -3.07 22.55
N HIS A 475 8.25 -3.48 21.51
CA HIS A 475 8.36 -4.86 21.02
C HIS A 475 6.99 -5.49 20.71
N ILE A 476 6.12 -4.74 20.05
CA ILE A 476 4.79 -5.16 19.65
C ILE A 476 4.75 -5.37 18.13
N MET A 477 4.26 -6.52 17.70
CA MET A 477 3.99 -6.84 16.31
C MET A 477 2.64 -6.27 15.87
N VAL A 478 2.50 -5.94 14.58
CA VAL A 478 1.31 -5.30 14.02
C VAL A 478 0.72 -6.13 12.89
N ASP A 479 -0.60 -6.31 12.95
CA ASP A 479 -1.48 -6.65 11.85
C ASP A 479 -2.46 -5.48 11.67
N ALA A 480 -2.54 -4.90 10.46
CA ALA A 480 -3.35 -3.70 10.25
C ALA A 480 -4.52 -3.96 9.31
N HIS A 481 -5.73 -3.61 9.73
CA HIS A 481 -6.94 -3.63 8.92
C HIS A 481 -7.32 -2.23 8.43
N GLU A 482 -7.92 -2.13 7.25
CA GLU A 482 -8.21 -0.92 6.49
C GLU A 482 -6.99 0.04 6.30
N PRO A 483 -5.74 -0.45 6.21
CA PRO A 483 -4.61 0.44 5.99
C PRO A 483 -4.47 0.78 4.50
N VAL A 484 -3.60 1.74 4.20
CA VAL A 484 -3.09 1.92 2.84
C VAL A 484 -2.48 0.61 2.32
N ARG A 485 -2.60 0.36 1.03
CA ARG A 485 -2.01 -0.82 0.38
C ARG A 485 -0.51 -0.96 0.70
N PRO A 486 -0.02 -2.16 1.02
CA PRO A 486 1.38 -2.39 1.36
C PRO A 486 2.32 -2.14 0.19
N THR A 487 3.51 -1.64 0.51
CA THR A 487 4.57 -1.26 -0.43
C THR A 487 5.95 -1.78 -0.02
N GLY A 488 5.99 -2.93 0.64
CA GLY A 488 7.23 -3.57 1.09
C GLY A 488 7.79 -3.03 2.40
N LEU A 489 7.00 -2.25 3.15
CA LEU A 489 7.44 -1.58 4.37
C LEU A 489 7.96 -2.53 5.45
N HIS A 490 7.54 -3.79 5.44
CA HIS A 490 7.99 -4.84 6.36
C HIS A 490 9.50 -5.18 6.24
N ARG A 491 10.21 -4.75 5.19
CA ARG A 491 11.68 -4.75 5.19
C ARG A 491 12.25 -3.74 6.19
N THR A 492 11.67 -2.54 6.23
CA THR A 492 12.13 -1.42 7.07
C THR A 492 11.62 -1.55 8.50
N TYR A 493 10.37 -2.02 8.66
CA TYR A 493 9.70 -2.26 9.93
C TYR A 493 9.22 -3.71 10.01
N PRO A 494 10.10 -4.67 10.31
CA PRO A 494 9.75 -6.10 10.31
C PRO A 494 8.75 -6.52 11.39
N ASN A 495 8.41 -5.66 12.33
CA ASN A 495 7.30 -5.86 13.26
C ASN A 495 5.91 -5.64 12.62
N TRP A 496 5.83 -5.09 11.42
CA TRP A 496 4.61 -5.03 10.63
C TRP A 496 4.46 -6.34 9.86
N LEU A 497 3.71 -7.30 10.42
CA LEU A 497 3.63 -8.66 9.90
C LEU A 497 2.67 -8.80 8.74
N ALA A 498 1.47 -8.24 8.88
CA ALA A 498 0.42 -8.36 7.87
C ALA A 498 -0.44 -7.09 7.80
N SER A 499 -1.21 -7.02 6.74
CA SER A 499 -2.26 -6.03 6.56
C SER A 499 -3.41 -6.67 5.81
N GLU A 500 -4.63 -6.18 6.02
CA GLU A 500 -5.75 -6.53 5.15
C GLU A 500 -5.64 -5.84 3.78
N ALA A 501 -5.94 -4.54 3.71
CA ALA A 501 -5.86 -3.67 2.52
C ALA A 501 -6.38 -4.32 1.22
N ALA A 502 -7.43 -5.11 1.31
CA ALA A 502 -8.21 -5.69 0.22
C ALA A 502 -9.47 -6.34 0.77
N ARG A 503 -10.42 -6.67 -0.09
CA ARG A 503 -11.64 -7.37 0.29
C ARG A 503 -11.32 -8.75 0.86
N GLY A 504 -11.45 -8.89 2.18
CA GLY A 504 -11.15 -10.09 2.96
C GLY A 504 -12.24 -11.15 2.92
N ASN A 505 -12.00 -12.26 3.61
CA ASN A 505 -12.94 -13.39 3.66
C ASN A 505 -14.22 -13.07 4.46
N GLU A 506 -14.19 -12.08 5.33
CA GLU A 506 -15.34 -11.65 6.16
C GLU A 506 -16.53 -11.16 5.34
N PHE A 507 -16.27 -10.54 4.19
CA PHE A 507 -17.32 -10.08 3.27
C PHE A 507 -18.29 -11.18 2.86
N ASN A 508 -17.88 -12.45 2.92
CA ASN A 508 -18.74 -13.59 2.67
C ASN A 508 -19.84 -13.79 3.74
N ALA A 509 -19.73 -13.17 4.91
CA ALA A 509 -20.71 -13.33 6.00
C ALA A 509 -21.92 -12.39 5.88
N TRP A 510 -21.79 -11.28 5.14
CA TRP A 510 -22.78 -10.19 5.15
C TRP A 510 -22.95 -9.46 3.80
N SER A 511 -22.38 -10.00 2.74
CA SER A 511 -22.49 -9.46 1.39
C SER A 511 -22.68 -10.57 0.35
N VAL A 512 -22.67 -10.22 -0.93
CA VAL A 512 -22.61 -11.22 -2.03
C VAL A 512 -21.35 -12.10 -1.97
N GLY A 513 -20.41 -11.74 -1.11
CA GLY A 513 -19.17 -12.48 -0.91
C GLY A 513 -18.11 -12.23 -1.97
N ASN A 514 -17.03 -13.01 -1.89
CA ASN A 514 -15.96 -13.01 -2.87
C ASN A 514 -16.20 -14.07 -3.93
N MET A 515 -16.06 -13.70 -5.21
CA MET A 515 -16.13 -14.67 -6.30
C MET A 515 -14.86 -15.55 -6.29
N PRO A 516 -14.93 -16.79 -6.80
CA PRO A 516 -13.81 -17.73 -6.72
C PRO A 516 -12.50 -17.26 -7.38
N ASP A 517 -12.57 -16.37 -8.36
CA ASP A 517 -11.41 -15.80 -9.04
C ASP A 517 -10.71 -14.70 -8.22
N HIS A 518 -11.43 -14.00 -7.34
CA HIS A 518 -10.86 -12.97 -6.47
C HIS A 518 -9.62 -13.47 -5.72
N GLU A 519 -9.72 -14.64 -5.08
CA GLU A 519 -8.64 -15.24 -4.30
C GLU A 519 -7.46 -15.69 -5.18
N THR A 520 -7.66 -15.92 -6.49
CA THR A 520 -6.57 -16.26 -7.42
C THR A 520 -5.92 -15.03 -8.05
N ILE A 521 -6.58 -13.88 -7.98
CA ILE A 521 -6.08 -12.59 -8.46
C ILE A 521 -5.21 -11.91 -7.39
N LEU A 522 -5.58 -12.03 -6.11
CA LEU A 522 -4.87 -11.40 -4.98
C LEU A 522 -3.35 -11.63 -4.96
N PRO A 523 -2.82 -12.85 -5.24
CA PRO A 523 -1.38 -13.09 -5.29
C PRO A 523 -0.63 -12.20 -6.30
N PHE A 524 -1.23 -11.88 -7.44
CA PHE A 524 -0.65 -11.09 -8.52
C PHE A 524 -0.93 -9.59 -8.42
N THR A 525 -1.74 -9.19 -7.46
CA THR A 525 -2.15 -7.81 -7.21
C THR A 525 -1.80 -7.42 -5.78
N ARG A 526 -2.73 -7.50 -4.84
CA ARG A 526 -2.59 -7.05 -3.46
C ARG A 526 -1.34 -7.60 -2.74
N LEU A 527 -1.02 -8.88 -2.92
CA LEU A 527 0.13 -9.54 -2.26
C LEU A 527 1.49 -9.09 -2.81
N MET A 528 1.55 -8.41 -3.95
CA MET A 528 2.79 -7.88 -4.50
C MET A 528 3.48 -6.87 -3.57
N GLY A 529 2.71 -6.14 -2.77
CA GLY A 529 3.22 -5.17 -1.80
C GLY A 529 3.61 -5.76 -0.44
N GLY A 530 3.13 -6.97 -0.11
CA GLY A 530 3.41 -7.63 1.17
C GLY A 530 2.30 -8.56 1.65
N PRO A 531 2.50 -9.21 2.81
CA PRO A 531 1.58 -10.19 3.39
C PRO A 531 0.17 -9.65 3.60
N MET A 532 -0.81 -10.55 3.51
CA MET A 532 -2.22 -10.22 3.69
C MET A 532 -2.87 -11.04 4.79
N ASP A 533 -3.60 -10.37 5.70
CA ASP A 533 -4.57 -11.04 6.55
C ASP A 533 -5.89 -11.23 5.79
N TYR A 534 -6.06 -12.39 5.17
CA TYR A 534 -7.26 -12.77 4.42
C TYR A 534 -8.28 -13.54 5.27
N THR A 535 -7.84 -14.10 6.41
CA THR A 535 -8.62 -14.95 7.32
C THR A 535 -9.26 -16.17 6.64
N PRO A 536 -8.48 -17.04 5.95
CA PRO A 536 -9.02 -18.26 5.33
C PRO A 536 -9.48 -19.28 6.38
N GLY A 537 -10.14 -20.36 5.94
CA GLY A 537 -10.46 -21.51 6.79
C GLY A 537 -11.92 -21.54 7.27
N ILE A 538 -12.82 -20.90 6.57
CA ILE A 538 -14.25 -20.98 6.84
C ILE A 538 -14.81 -22.25 6.19
N PHE A 539 -14.89 -23.35 6.96
CA PHE A 539 -15.32 -24.65 6.44
C PHE A 539 -16.84 -24.85 6.42
N LYS A 540 -17.59 -24.10 7.22
CA LYS A 540 -19.06 -24.05 7.12
C LYS A 540 -19.44 -22.93 6.14
N ILE A 541 -19.33 -23.23 4.86
CA ILE A 541 -19.38 -22.27 3.76
C ILE A 541 -20.75 -21.61 3.55
N LYS A 542 -21.85 -22.20 4.06
CA LYS A 542 -23.18 -21.58 4.02
C LYS A 542 -23.48 -20.92 5.36
N MET A 543 -23.80 -19.63 5.34
CA MET A 543 -24.09 -18.87 6.57
C MET A 543 -25.38 -19.33 7.24
N SER A 544 -26.30 -19.98 6.50
CA SER A 544 -27.49 -20.63 7.07
C SER A 544 -27.18 -21.75 8.08
N TYR A 545 -25.95 -22.27 8.11
CA TYR A 545 -25.48 -23.18 9.16
C TYR A 545 -25.42 -22.48 10.52
N TYR A 546 -25.05 -21.20 10.54
CA TYR A 546 -24.92 -20.40 11.76
C TYR A 546 -26.22 -19.71 12.14
N ASN A 547 -26.91 -19.15 11.16
CA ASN A 547 -28.20 -18.49 11.30
C ASN A 547 -29.09 -18.88 10.11
N PRO A 548 -30.24 -19.58 10.32
CA PRO A 548 -31.12 -20.07 9.23
C PRO A 548 -31.63 -18.98 8.30
N ASP A 549 -31.72 -17.74 8.77
CA ASP A 549 -32.22 -16.59 7.98
C ASP A 549 -31.15 -16.03 7.01
N LYS A 550 -29.88 -16.38 7.20
CA LYS A 550 -28.79 -15.92 6.36
C LYS A 550 -28.71 -16.73 5.05
N LYS A 551 -28.63 -15.99 3.93
CA LYS A 551 -28.52 -16.55 2.56
C LYS A 551 -27.11 -16.50 2.01
N GLU A 552 -26.23 -15.75 2.64
CA GLU A 552 -24.84 -15.54 2.25
C GLU A 552 -24.05 -16.85 2.32
N GLN A 553 -22.99 -16.91 1.54
CA GLN A 553 -22.10 -18.07 1.53
C GLN A 553 -20.68 -17.68 1.08
N VAL A 554 -19.69 -18.50 1.46
CA VAL A 554 -18.35 -18.48 0.87
C VAL A 554 -18.41 -19.25 -0.46
N HIS A 555 -18.14 -18.59 -1.58
CA HIS A 555 -18.18 -19.18 -2.93
C HIS A 555 -16.89 -20.00 -3.19
N THR A 556 -16.76 -21.15 -2.54
CA THR A 556 -15.53 -21.93 -2.51
C THR A 556 -15.80 -23.44 -2.39
N THR A 557 -14.72 -24.20 -2.39
CA THR A 557 -14.70 -25.60 -1.92
C THR A 557 -13.89 -25.70 -0.62
N LEU A 558 -14.12 -26.74 0.19
CA LEU A 558 -13.33 -26.98 1.40
C LEU A 558 -11.83 -27.14 1.07
N THR A 559 -11.52 -27.81 -0.05
CA THR A 559 -10.15 -27.98 -0.52
C THR A 559 -9.49 -26.65 -0.85
N LYS A 560 -10.23 -25.73 -1.48
CA LYS A 560 -9.72 -24.38 -1.76
C LYS A 560 -9.45 -23.59 -0.49
N GLN A 561 -10.34 -23.65 0.52
CA GLN A 561 -10.10 -23.03 1.82
C GLN A 561 -8.81 -23.51 2.48
N LEU A 562 -8.51 -24.82 2.38
CA LEU A 562 -7.22 -25.36 2.84
C LEU A 562 -6.05 -24.84 2.01
N ALA A 563 -6.20 -24.76 0.69
CA ALA A 563 -5.15 -24.27 -0.19
C ALA A 563 -4.79 -22.79 0.08
N LEU A 564 -5.75 -21.98 0.51
CA LEU A 564 -5.52 -20.56 0.81
C LEU A 564 -4.50 -20.35 1.95
N TYR A 565 -4.36 -21.28 2.89
CA TYR A 565 -3.29 -21.22 3.90
C TYR A 565 -1.87 -21.31 3.31
N VAL A 566 -1.75 -21.76 2.06
CA VAL A 566 -0.47 -21.85 1.35
C VAL A 566 -0.34 -20.71 0.33
N THR A 567 -1.42 -20.33 -0.34
CA THR A 567 -1.39 -19.38 -1.46
C THR A 567 -1.58 -17.93 -1.04
N MET A 568 -2.21 -17.68 0.10
CA MET A 568 -2.31 -16.34 0.71
C MET A 568 -1.16 -16.18 1.70
N TYR A 569 -0.09 -15.53 1.25
CA TYR A 569 1.06 -15.31 2.11
C TYR A 569 0.68 -14.42 3.30
N SER A 570 0.74 -14.99 4.49
CA SER A 570 0.53 -14.32 5.78
C SER A 570 1.44 -15.00 6.81
N PRO A 571 2.45 -14.30 7.35
CA PRO A 571 3.42 -14.88 8.28
C PRO A 571 2.85 -15.17 9.67
#